data_eefe936328e2f1ddc30d56cdb95e5f24
#
_entry.id   eefe936328e2f1ddc30d56cdb95e5f24
#
_cell.length_a   1.000
_cell.length_b   1.000
_cell.length_c   1.000
_cell.angle_alpha   90.00
_cell.angle_beta   90.00
_cell.angle_gamma   90.00
#
_symmetry.space_group_name_H-M   'P 1'
#
loop_
_entity.id
_entity.type
_entity.pdbx_description
1 polymer ?
#
loop_
_entity_poly.entity_id
_entity_poly.type
_entity_poly.pdbx_seq_one_letter_code
_entity_poly.pdbx_strand_id
1 'polypeptide(L)'
;MTGNALAGSFGRSRSGVEAVYHDDHAVFDLEWYAYDNRFAGAIAGTDSAYGDTTDLILTGFRQWGSFQLIYGLESAAEKDVSFGDGFRWGLGGAWRWSPDSETDVALGLIFQDRFEQSVLPVPYLKAVWRPCSFGEVELRATGLQNGVIFRGYTEDRGTTVDFSVAYETLMFRLSDGAYGGRDVSVGEVPIRLGVTQFLDRSGTWFVRAQAEYVPFARHSFHHAGETMASFEVNPIWGAGARVGARF
;
A
#
# COMPACT_ATOMS: atom_id res chain seq x y z
N MET A 1 -0.06 -28.66 7.88
CA MET A 1 -0.18 -28.50 9.34
C MET A 1 -1.07 -27.29 9.59
N THR A 2 -2.27 -27.49 10.15
CA THR A 2 -3.15 -26.40 10.56
C THR A 2 -2.51 -25.75 11.80
N GLY A 3 -1.85 -24.61 11.59
CA GLY A 3 -1.23 -23.85 12.67
C GLY A 3 -2.29 -23.36 13.63
N ASN A 4 -2.15 -23.67 14.91
CA ASN A 4 -2.88 -23.03 15.98
C ASN A 4 -2.63 -21.52 15.89
N ALA A 5 -3.71 -20.72 15.88
CA ALA A 5 -3.60 -19.27 15.99
C ALA A 5 -2.82 -18.95 17.27
N LEU A 6 -1.63 -18.39 17.13
CA LEU A 6 -0.87 -17.90 18.27
C LEU A 6 -1.60 -16.66 18.78
N ALA A 7 -2.14 -16.74 20.00
CA ALA A 7 -2.81 -15.61 20.64
C ALA A 7 -1.79 -14.53 20.99
N GLY A 8 -1.79 -13.44 20.27
CA GLY A 8 -0.93 -12.28 20.51
C GLY A 8 -1.57 -11.00 19.99
N SER A 9 -1.04 -9.86 20.41
CA SER A 9 -1.42 -8.57 19.87
C SER A 9 -0.27 -7.99 19.02
N PHE A 10 -0.66 -7.28 18.00
CA PHE A 10 0.23 -6.53 17.12
C PHE A 10 -0.22 -5.08 17.08
N GLY A 11 0.72 -4.18 17.23
CA GLY A 11 0.53 -2.75 17.03
C GLY A 11 1.52 -2.22 16.02
N ARG A 12 1.07 -1.29 15.20
CA ARG A 12 1.92 -0.64 14.18
C ARG A 12 1.66 0.86 14.18
N SER A 13 2.72 1.66 14.24
CA SER A 13 2.65 3.07 13.90
C SER A 13 3.39 3.31 12.59
N ARG A 14 2.91 4.29 11.81
CA ARG A 14 3.46 4.63 10.50
C ARG A 14 3.69 6.13 10.41
N SER A 15 4.88 6.52 9.99
CA SER A 15 5.21 7.89 9.62
C SER A 15 5.85 7.90 8.23
N GLY A 16 5.72 9.00 7.50
CA GLY A 16 6.28 9.04 6.16
C GLY A 16 6.22 10.40 5.48
N VAL A 17 6.85 10.45 4.32
CA VAL A 17 6.84 11.58 3.39
C VAL A 17 6.40 11.11 2.01
N GLU A 18 5.81 12.01 1.24
CA GLU A 18 5.30 11.73 -0.10
C GLU A 18 5.63 12.91 -1.03
N ALA A 19 6.02 12.59 -2.27
CA ALA A 19 6.18 13.55 -3.32
C ALA A 19 5.45 13.05 -4.58
N VAL A 20 4.52 13.83 -5.09
CA VAL A 20 3.74 13.47 -6.27
C VAL A 20 4.03 14.46 -7.39
N TYR A 21 4.49 13.96 -8.52
CA TYR A 21 4.50 14.69 -9.78
C TYR A 21 3.29 14.27 -10.61
N HIS A 22 2.60 15.25 -11.17
CA HIS A 22 1.41 15.02 -11.99
C HIS A 22 1.40 15.97 -13.18
N ASP A 23 1.24 15.41 -14.37
CA ASP A 23 0.88 16.16 -15.58
C ASP A 23 -0.30 15.47 -16.30
N ASP A 24 -0.68 15.99 -17.48
CA ASP A 24 -1.82 15.46 -18.25
C ASP A 24 -1.63 14.00 -18.72
N HIS A 25 -0.39 13.51 -18.71
CA HIS A 25 -0.02 12.22 -19.30
C HIS A 25 0.73 11.30 -18.38
N ALA A 26 1.18 11.77 -17.24
CA ALA A 26 1.99 10.99 -16.31
C ALA A 26 1.69 11.31 -14.85
N VAL A 27 1.83 10.31 -14.02
CA VAL A 27 1.89 10.45 -12.56
C VAL A 27 3.12 9.70 -12.08
N PHE A 28 3.89 10.33 -11.20
CA PHE A 28 4.94 9.72 -10.41
C PHE A 28 4.65 9.98 -8.95
N ASP A 29 4.65 8.96 -8.15
CA ASP A 29 4.42 9.02 -6.72
C ASP A 29 5.59 8.35 -6.01
N LEU A 30 6.32 9.14 -5.23
CA LEU A 30 7.42 8.69 -4.40
C LEU A 30 7.00 8.77 -2.95
N GLU A 31 6.94 7.64 -2.28
CA GLU A 31 6.57 7.54 -0.88
C GLU A 31 7.70 6.89 -0.09
N TRP A 32 7.96 7.40 1.09
CA TRP A 32 8.83 6.75 2.06
C TRP A 32 8.08 6.61 3.38
N TYR A 33 8.13 5.41 3.96
CA TYR A 33 7.51 5.11 5.24
C TYR A 33 8.49 4.45 6.20
N ALA A 34 8.32 4.78 7.48
CA ALA A 34 8.89 4.06 8.58
C ALA A 34 7.77 3.47 9.44
N TYR A 35 7.88 2.21 9.76
CA TYR A 35 6.95 1.46 10.59
C TYR A 35 7.63 1.05 11.90
N ASP A 36 7.00 1.38 13.03
CA ASP A 36 7.33 0.85 14.35
C ASP A 36 6.37 -0.33 14.61
N ASN A 37 6.91 -1.54 14.59
CA ASN A 37 6.17 -2.79 14.73
C ASN A 37 6.33 -3.33 16.15
N ARG A 38 5.22 -3.62 16.82
CA ARG A 38 5.20 -4.09 18.21
C ARG A 38 4.36 -5.36 18.33
N PHE A 39 4.99 -6.42 18.76
CA PHE A 39 4.36 -7.68 19.03
C PHE A 39 4.29 -7.93 20.53
N ALA A 40 3.18 -8.51 21.01
CA ALA A 40 2.99 -8.89 22.41
C ALA A 40 2.20 -10.20 22.56
N GLY A 41 2.34 -10.88 23.70
CA GLY A 41 1.67 -12.15 23.96
C GLY A 41 2.49 -13.37 23.54
N ALA A 42 1.85 -14.45 23.13
CA ALA A 42 2.54 -15.71 22.75
C ALA A 42 3.43 -15.54 21.50
N ILE A 43 3.16 -14.52 20.67
CA ILE A 43 3.98 -14.15 19.51
C ILE A 43 5.32 -13.53 19.97
N ALA A 44 5.34 -12.82 21.10
CA ALA A 44 6.54 -12.20 21.68
C ALA A 44 7.45 -13.17 22.44
N GLY A 45 7.04 -14.41 22.67
CA GLY A 45 7.87 -15.46 23.31
C GLY A 45 9.00 -15.98 22.42
N THR A 46 9.02 -15.56 21.17
CA THR A 46 10.13 -15.69 20.23
C THR A 46 10.55 -14.27 19.88
N ASP A 47 11.66 -13.79 20.43
CA ASP A 47 12.24 -12.47 20.24
C ASP A 47 11.68 -11.72 19.02
N SER A 48 10.76 -10.79 19.25
CA SER A 48 9.93 -10.01 18.30
C SER A 48 9.91 -10.56 16.86
N ALA A 49 8.76 -10.98 16.34
CA ALA A 49 8.66 -11.69 15.06
C ALA A 49 9.42 -11.00 13.92
N TYR A 50 9.49 -9.69 13.94
CA TYR A 50 10.41 -8.82 13.18
C TYR A 50 10.38 -7.41 13.78
N GLY A 51 11.44 -6.62 13.52
CA GLY A 51 11.62 -5.27 14.06
C GLY A 51 10.95 -4.18 13.25
N ASP A 52 11.46 -2.97 13.44
CA ASP A 52 11.06 -1.81 12.66
C ASP A 52 11.38 -2.01 11.19
N THR A 53 10.47 -1.60 10.32
CA THR A 53 10.62 -1.72 8.87
C THR A 53 10.57 -0.35 8.20
N THR A 54 11.22 -0.26 7.05
CA THR A 54 11.13 0.89 6.15
C THR A 54 10.62 0.45 4.79
N ASP A 55 9.93 1.35 4.11
CA ASP A 55 9.41 1.11 2.78
C ASP A 55 9.60 2.37 1.93
N LEU A 56 10.30 2.23 0.82
CA LEU A 56 10.46 3.25 -0.21
C LEU A 56 9.76 2.78 -1.46
N ILE A 57 8.74 3.50 -1.88
CA ILE A 57 7.88 3.15 -2.98
C ILE A 57 7.97 4.24 -4.04
N LEU A 58 8.26 3.86 -5.28
CA LEU A 58 8.08 4.67 -6.45
C LEU A 58 7.04 4.00 -7.34
N THR A 59 5.90 4.63 -7.51
CA THR A 59 4.88 4.14 -8.44
C THR A 59 4.51 5.20 -9.45
N GLY A 60 3.91 4.79 -10.54
CA GLY A 60 3.40 5.73 -11.48
C GLY A 60 2.85 5.09 -12.75
N PHE A 61 2.38 5.96 -13.61
CA PHE A 61 2.00 5.57 -14.96
C PHE A 61 2.35 6.67 -15.95
N ARG A 62 2.50 6.29 -17.20
CA ARG A 62 2.55 7.19 -18.35
C ARG A 62 1.51 6.78 -19.37
N GLN A 63 0.78 7.77 -19.88
CA GLN A 63 -0.32 7.55 -20.83
C GLN A 63 0.04 8.05 -22.23
N TRP A 64 -0.31 7.26 -23.24
CA TRP A 64 -0.28 7.59 -24.67
C TRP A 64 -1.62 7.23 -25.30
N GLY A 65 -2.45 8.21 -25.54
CA GLY A 65 -3.84 7.98 -25.97
C GLY A 65 -4.59 7.15 -24.91
N SER A 66 -5.12 6.00 -25.31
CA SER A 66 -5.81 5.08 -24.38
C SER A 66 -4.89 4.09 -23.70
N PHE A 67 -3.62 4.01 -24.07
CA PHE A 67 -2.67 3.08 -23.45
C PHE A 67 -1.97 3.72 -22.26
N GLN A 68 -1.84 2.98 -21.17
CA GLN A 68 -1.08 3.35 -19.99
C GLN A 68 0.03 2.32 -19.75
N LEU A 69 1.27 2.78 -19.63
CA LEU A 69 2.37 2.02 -19.05
C LEU A 69 2.34 2.26 -17.54
N ILE A 70 2.31 1.18 -16.77
CA ILE A 70 2.27 1.21 -15.30
C ILE A 70 3.57 0.64 -14.78
N TYR A 71 4.19 1.28 -13.82
CA TYR A 71 5.44 0.83 -13.21
C TYR A 71 5.42 1.08 -11.71
N GLY A 72 6.17 0.24 -11.02
CA GLY A 72 6.43 0.35 -9.59
C GLY A 72 7.79 -0.19 -9.25
N LEU A 73 8.47 0.50 -8.35
CA LEU A 73 9.71 0.06 -7.71
C LEU A 73 9.49 0.22 -6.22
N GLU A 74 9.91 -0.75 -5.45
CA GLU A 74 9.73 -0.75 -4.00
C GLU A 74 10.96 -1.35 -3.33
N SER A 75 11.36 -0.79 -2.21
CA SER A 75 12.32 -1.42 -1.32
C SER A 75 11.76 -1.41 0.09
N ALA A 76 11.33 -2.59 0.52
CA ALA A 76 10.66 -2.79 1.79
C ALA A 76 11.43 -3.82 2.63
N ALA A 77 11.95 -3.39 3.78
CA ALA A 77 12.83 -4.22 4.60
C ALA A 77 12.86 -3.79 6.06
N GLU A 78 13.31 -4.69 6.92
CA GLU A 78 13.75 -4.32 8.26
C GLU A 78 14.90 -3.33 8.20
N LYS A 79 15.04 -2.53 9.26
CA LYS A 79 15.99 -1.40 9.36
C LYS A 79 17.43 -1.80 9.11
N ASP A 80 17.83 -3.03 9.47
CA ASP A 80 19.20 -3.54 9.36
C ASP A 80 19.47 -4.31 8.05
N VAL A 81 18.48 -4.41 7.17
CA VAL A 81 18.61 -5.04 5.84
C VAL A 81 19.07 -4.02 4.82
N SER A 82 19.92 -4.45 3.89
CA SER A 82 20.36 -3.57 2.81
C SER A 82 19.20 -3.19 1.89
N PHE A 83 19.23 -1.97 1.37
CA PHE A 83 18.21 -1.47 0.44
C PHE A 83 17.99 -2.40 -0.76
N GLY A 84 19.06 -2.97 -1.31
CA GLY A 84 19.00 -3.84 -2.47
C GLY A 84 18.32 -5.18 -2.20
N ASP A 85 18.43 -5.69 -0.98
CA ASP A 85 17.83 -6.98 -0.61
C ASP A 85 16.30 -6.88 -0.46
N GLY A 86 15.78 -5.68 -0.12
CA GLY A 86 14.36 -5.38 -0.04
C GLY A 86 13.72 -4.96 -1.37
N PHE A 87 14.48 -4.95 -2.47
CA PHE A 87 14.03 -4.40 -3.74
C PHE A 87 13.06 -5.33 -4.48
N ARG A 88 11.98 -4.74 -5.00
CA ARG A 88 10.97 -5.37 -5.86
C ARG A 88 10.56 -4.42 -6.98
N TRP A 89 10.00 -4.97 -8.03
CA TRP A 89 9.50 -4.18 -9.15
C TRP A 89 8.17 -4.69 -9.67
N GLY A 90 7.45 -3.81 -10.35
CA GLY A 90 6.26 -4.13 -11.12
C GLY A 90 6.25 -3.35 -12.41
N LEU A 91 5.88 -4.00 -13.50
CA LEU A 91 5.77 -3.37 -14.82
C LEU A 91 4.56 -3.94 -15.56
N GLY A 92 3.77 -3.08 -16.16
CA GLY A 92 2.59 -3.54 -16.87
C GLY A 92 2.00 -2.52 -17.82
N GLY A 93 0.90 -2.89 -18.42
CA GLY A 93 0.15 -2.02 -19.30
C GLY A 93 -1.34 -2.14 -19.09
N ALA A 94 -2.05 -1.05 -19.29
CA ALA A 94 -3.50 -1.03 -19.24
C ALA A 94 -4.07 -0.21 -20.38
N TRP A 95 -5.28 -0.55 -20.76
CA TRP A 95 -6.09 0.23 -21.68
C TRP A 95 -7.11 1.05 -20.90
N ARG A 96 -7.09 2.37 -21.10
CA ARG A 96 -8.00 3.32 -20.46
C ARG A 96 -9.05 3.78 -21.48
N TRP A 97 -10.29 3.88 -21.01
CA TRP A 97 -11.39 4.51 -21.74
C TRP A 97 -12.32 5.21 -20.76
N SER A 98 -13.02 6.23 -21.26
CA SER A 98 -14.01 6.99 -20.49
C SER A 98 -15.34 6.83 -21.21
N PRO A 99 -16.22 5.91 -20.72
CA PRO A 99 -17.53 5.67 -21.37
C PRO A 99 -18.42 6.91 -21.35
N ASP A 100 -18.23 7.78 -20.37
CA ASP A 100 -18.91 9.07 -20.21
C ASP A 100 -18.01 10.09 -19.51
N SER A 101 -18.52 11.29 -19.23
CA SER A 101 -17.76 12.36 -18.58
C SER A 101 -17.48 12.13 -17.08
N GLU A 102 -18.20 11.20 -16.47
CA GLU A 102 -18.12 10.92 -15.04
C GLU A 102 -17.29 9.66 -14.73
N THR A 103 -17.09 8.80 -15.71
CA THR A 103 -16.51 7.48 -15.52
C THR A 103 -15.22 7.29 -16.30
N ASP A 104 -14.18 6.87 -15.60
CA ASP A 104 -12.92 6.42 -16.19
C ASP A 104 -12.67 4.96 -15.80
N VAL A 105 -12.27 4.14 -16.76
CA VAL A 105 -11.92 2.73 -16.52
C VAL A 105 -10.57 2.42 -17.16
N ALA A 106 -9.73 1.69 -16.45
CA ALA A 106 -8.49 1.13 -17.00
C ALA A 106 -8.42 -0.37 -16.67
N LEU A 107 -8.16 -1.18 -17.69
CA LEU A 107 -7.98 -2.63 -17.57
C LEU A 107 -6.64 -3.04 -18.17
N GLY A 108 -5.94 -3.95 -17.52
CA GLY A 108 -4.64 -4.38 -17.97
C GLY A 108 -4.05 -5.55 -17.21
N LEU A 109 -2.73 -5.66 -17.32
CA LEU A 109 -1.94 -6.68 -16.67
C LEU A 109 -0.64 -6.06 -16.18
N ILE A 110 -0.24 -6.41 -14.95
CA ILE A 110 1.05 -6.05 -14.36
C ILE A 110 1.81 -7.32 -14.05
N PHE A 111 3.08 -7.36 -14.41
CA PHE A 111 4.03 -8.37 -13.96
C PHE A 111 4.71 -7.85 -12.70
N GLN A 112 4.56 -8.57 -11.60
CA GLN A 112 5.11 -8.18 -10.31
C GLN A 112 6.16 -9.18 -9.86
N ASP A 113 7.31 -8.65 -9.46
CA ASP A 113 8.33 -9.39 -8.76
C ASP A 113 7.90 -9.59 -7.29
N ARG A 114 8.24 -10.75 -6.75
CA ARG A 114 8.02 -11.11 -5.35
C ARG A 114 9.31 -11.69 -4.81
N PHE A 115 9.61 -11.42 -3.55
CA PHE A 115 10.79 -12.00 -2.91
C PHE A 115 10.85 -13.51 -3.12
N GLU A 116 11.99 -14.00 -3.62
CA GLU A 116 12.29 -15.43 -3.80
C GLU A 116 11.24 -16.24 -4.59
N GLN A 117 10.29 -15.56 -5.27
CA GLN A 117 9.24 -16.18 -6.07
C GLN A 117 9.34 -15.77 -7.53
N SER A 118 8.66 -16.52 -8.39
CA SER A 118 8.55 -16.19 -9.79
C SER A 118 7.78 -14.90 -10.01
N VAL A 119 8.12 -14.14 -11.03
CA VAL A 119 7.34 -12.99 -11.50
C VAL A 119 5.91 -13.45 -11.80
N LEU A 120 4.93 -12.76 -11.20
CA LEU A 120 3.52 -13.12 -11.31
C LEU A 120 2.76 -12.13 -12.18
N PRO A 121 2.01 -12.60 -13.18
CA PRO A 121 1.05 -11.75 -13.89
C PRO A 121 -0.17 -11.50 -13.00
N VAL A 122 -0.49 -10.23 -12.79
CA VAL A 122 -1.59 -9.79 -11.94
C VAL A 122 -2.54 -8.95 -12.76
N PRO A 123 -3.85 -9.24 -12.77
CA PRO A 123 -4.85 -8.37 -13.39
C PRO A 123 -4.80 -6.97 -12.78
N TYR A 124 -4.92 -5.96 -13.63
CA TYR A 124 -5.03 -4.57 -13.24
C TYR A 124 -6.41 -4.05 -13.62
N LEU A 125 -7.14 -3.54 -12.64
CA LEU A 125 -8.38 -2.81 -12.84
C LEU A 125 -8.33 -1.54 -11.99
N LYS A 126 -8.62 -0.42 -12.61
CA LYS A 126 -8.95 0.83 -11.93
C LYS A 126 -10.21 1.41 -12.58
N ALA A 127 -11.22 1.68 -11.78
CA ALA A 127 -12.43 2.37 -12.24
C ALA A 127 -12.68 3.55 -11.30
N VAL A 128 -12.93 4.72 -11.87
CA VAL A 128 -13.22 5.96 -11.13
C VAL A 128 -14.54 6.49 -11.64
N TRP A 129 -15.47 6.70 -10.71
CA TRP A 129 -16.76 7.31 -10.97
C TRP A 129 -16.92 8.60 -10.17
N ARG A 130 -17.31 9.69 -10.84
CA ARG A 130 -17.47 11.04 -10.27
C ARG A 130 -18.92 11.47 -10.38
N PRO A 131 -19.81 10.99 -9.47
CA PRO A 131 -21.24 11.28 -9.54
C PRO A 131 -21.58 12.77 -9.35
N CYS A 132 -20.63 13.55 -8.82
CA CYS A 132 -20.76 14.99 -8.63
C CYS A 132 -19.39 15.65 -8.54
N SER A 133 -19.35 16.99 -8.59
CA SER A 133 -18.11 17.77 -8.51
C SER A 133 -17.36 17.65 -7.16
N PHE A 134 -18.06 17.20 -6.12
CA PHE A 134 -17.55 17.11 -4.74
C PHE A 134 -17.23 15.67 -4.30
N GLY A 135 -17.41 14.68 -5.17
CA GLY A 135 -17.26 13.29 -4.78
C GLY A 135 -16.76 12.37 -5.88
N GLU A 136 -16.00 11.38 -5.46
CA GLU A 136 -15.41 10.37 -6.32
C GLU A 136 -15.45 9.00 -5.63
N VAL A 137 -15.72 7.97 -6.39
CA VAL A 137 -15.60 6.57 -5.98
C VAL A 137 -14.57 5.90 -6.88
N GLU A 138 -13.54 5.33 -6.29
CA GLU A 138 -12.52 4.57 -7.00
C GLU A 138 -12.59 3.10 -6.61
N LEU A 139 -12.74 2.22 -7.58
CA LEU A 139 -12.51 0.78 -7.45
C LEU A 139 -11.10 0.47 -7.96
N ARG A 140 -10.33 -0.25 -7.14
CA ARG A 140 -8.97 -0.65 -7.47
C ARG A 140 -8.78 -2.15 -7.27
N ALA A 141 -8.19 -2.82 -8.25
CA ALA A 141 -7.70 -4.19 -8.16
C ALA A 141 -6.36 -4.25 -8.89
N THR A 142 -5.28 -4.20 -8.14
CA THR A 142 -3.90 -4.09 -8.68
C THR A 142 -2.99 -5.20 -8.16
N GLY A 143 -3.59 -6.24 -7.58
CA GLY A 143 -2.90 -7.38 -7.02
C GLY A 143 -2.44 -7.17 -5.58
N LEU A 144 -1.61 -6.18 -5.31
CA LEU A 144 -1.17 -5.87 -3.93
C LEU A 144 -2.21 -5.06 -3.15
N GLN A 145 -3.01 -4.26 -3.84
CA GLN A 145 -4.07 -3.46 -3.25
C GLN A 145 -5.37 -3.64 -4.03
N ASN A 146 -6.40 -4.13 -3.35
CA ASN A 146 -7.72 -4.37 -3.93
C ASN A 146 -8.78 -3.77 -3.02
N GLY A 147 -9.54 -2.80 -3.50
CA GLY A 147 -10.51 -2.14 -2.63
C GLY A 147 -11.31 -1.04 -3.28
N VAL A 148 -12.06 -0.36 -2.43
CA VAL A 148 -12.89 0.79 -2.80
C VAL A 148 -12.47 1.99 -1.97
N ILE A 149 -12.39 3.14 -2.63
CA ILE A 149 -12.04 4.41 -2.02
C ILE A 149 -13.15 5.41 -2.38
N PHE A 150 -13.71 6.04 -1.36
CA PHE A 150 -14.65 7.15 -1.49
C PHE A 150 -13.89 8.44 -1.14
N ARG A 151 -13.95 9.45 -2.00
CA ARG A 151 -13.35 10.75 -1.74
C ARG A 151 -14.39 11.86 -1.82
N GLY A 152 -14.36 12.74 -0.82
CA GLY A 152 -15.12 13.98 -0.81
C GLY A 152 -14.15 15.17 -0.84
N TYR A 153 -14.56 16.23 -1.54
CA TYR A 153 -13.77 17.44 -1.72
C TYR A 153 -14.54 18.65 -1.19
N THR A 154 -13.85 19.58 -0.56
CA THR A 154 -14.42 20.91 -0.30
C THR A 154 -14.57 21.69 -1.62
N GLU A 155 -15.42 22.70 -1.65
CA GLU A 155 -15.71 23.52 -2.82
C GLU A 155 -14.45 24.17 -3.41
N ASP A 156 -13.57 24.64 -2.55
CA ASP A 156 -12.26 25.20 -2.92
C ASP A 156 -11.18 24.14 -3.21
N ARG A 157 -11.53 22.84 -3.04
CA ARG A 157 -10.61 21.72 -3.11
C ARG A 157 -9.40 21.80 -2.18
N GLY A 158 -9.46 22.68 -1.18
CA GLY A 158 -8.41 22.81 -0.17
C GLY A 158 -8.36 21.65 0.81
N THR A 159 -9.47 20.91 0.95
CA THR A 159 -9.56 19.73 1.83
C THR A 159 -10.14 18.54 1.08
N THR A 160 -9.55 17.39 1.30
CA THR A 160 -10.09 16.10 0.84
C THR A 160 -10.32 15.21 2.04
N VAL A 161 -11.50 14.59 2.10
CA VAL A 161 -11.80 13.51 3.06
C VAL A 161 -11.95 12.23 2.28
N ASP A 162 -11.29 11.17 2.70
CA ASP A 162 -11.41 9.86 2.06
C ASP A 162 -11.74 8.78 3.09
N PHE A 163 -12.55 7.84 2.63
CA PHE A 163 -12.83 6.59 3.32
C PHE A 163 -12.49 5.44 2.40
N SER A 164 -11.77 4.45 2.90
CA SER A 164 -11.40 3.28 2.09
C SER A 164 -11.54 1.98 2.84
N VAL A 165 -11.86 0.94 2.09
CA VAL A 165 -11.78 -0.46 2.52
C VAL A 165 -11.04 -1.22 1.43
N ALA A 166 -9.95 -1.87 1.81
CA ALA A 166 -9.11 -2.58 0.86
C ALA A 166 -8.62 -3.91 1.43
N TYR A 167 -8.27 -4.84 0.57
CA TYR A 167 -7.35 -5.93 0.89
C TYR A 167 -5.97 -5.52 0.38
N GLU A 168 -4.99 -5.53 1.25
CA GLU A 168 -3.62 -5.15 0.95
C GLU A 168 -2.66 -6.27 1.33
N THR A 169 -1.57 -6.38 0.59
CA THR A 169 -0.46 -7.26 0.93
C THR A 169 0.81 -6.42 1.01
N LEU A 170 1.33 -6.25 2.22
CA LEU A 170 2.65 -5.67 2.46
C LEU A 170 3.66 -6.81 2.50
N MET A 171 4.86 -6.57 2.00
CA MET A 171 5.93 -7.58 2.02
C MET A 171 7.24 -6.90 2.43
N PHE A 172 7.95 -7.50 3.38
CA PHE A 172 9.21 -6.98 3.89
C PHE A 172 10.29 -8.06 3.89
N ARG A 173 11.51 -7.66 3.53
CA ARG A 173 12.71 -8.49 3.72
C ARG A 173 13.16 -8.38 5.18
N LEU A 174 13.45 -9.52 5.80
CA LEU A 174 13.88 -9.63 7.19
C LEU A 174 15.41 -9.72 7.30
N SER A 175 15.97 -9.17 8.37
CA SER A 175 17.39 -9.23 8.67
C SER A 175 17.81 -10.62 9.15
N ASP A 176 17.03 -11.16 10.06
CA ASP A 176 17.20 -12.50 10.63
C ASP A 176 15.99 -13.37 10.31
N GLY A 177 16.22 -14.66 10.19
CA GLY A 177 15.18 -15.61 9.82
C GLY A 177 14.13 -15.82 10.93
N ALA A 178 13.29 -14.80 11.19
CA ALA A 178 12.16 -14.96 12.10
C ALA A 178 11.27 -16.11 11.64
N TYR A 179 11.02 -17.07 12.53
CA TYR A 179 10.30 -18.30 12.21
C TYR A 179 10.89 -19.12 11.03
N GLY A 180 12.19 -18.96 10.75
CA GLY A 180 12.86 -19.62 9.63
C GLY A 180 12.60 -18.93 8.26
N GLY A 181 11.89 -17.81 8.24
CA GLY A 181 11.62 -17.05 7.03
C GLY A 181 12.61 -15.91 6.80
N ARG A 182 12.86 -15.59 5.54
CA ARG A 182 13.63 -14.38 5.13
C ARG A 182 12.76 -13.24 4.70
N ASP A 183 11.49 -13.52 4.43
CA ASP A 183 10.49 -12.56 4.02
C ASP A 183 9.25 -12.70 4.87
N VAL A 184 8.57 -11.62 5.13
CA VAL A 184 7.23 -11.63 5.69
C VAL A 184 6.25 -10.97 4.72
N SER A 185 5.12 -11.62 4.47
CA SER A 185 3.96 -11.02 3.84
C SER A 185 2.86 -10.80 4.88
N VAL A 186 2.30 -9.59 4.89
CA VAL A 186 1.20 -9.21 5.77
C VAL A 186 -0.02 -8.96 4.90
N GLY A 187 -0.93 -9.93 4.84
CA GLY A 187 -2.23 -9.78 4.20
C GLY A 187 -3.21 -9.16 5.19
N GLU A 188 -3.78 -8.01 4.87
CA GLU A 188 -4.64 -7.27 5.78
C GLU A 188 -5.84 -6.64 5.09
N VAL A 189 -6.88 -6.33 5.86
CA VAL A 189 -8.08 -5.62 5.39
C VAL A 189 -8.21 -4.31 6.17
N PRO A 190 -7.46 -3.28 5.79
CA PRO A 190 -7.57 -1.98 6.43
C PRO A 190 -8.87 -1.25 6.03
N ILE A 191 -9.49 -0.65 7.03
CA ILE A 191 -10.56 0.34 6.90
C ILE A 191 -9.95 1.66 7.33
N ARG A 192 -9.88 2.64 6.42
CA ARG A 192 -9.19 3.91 6.65
C ARG A 192 -10.13 5.09 6.49
N LEU A 193 -9.96 6.08 7.36
CA LEU A 193 -10.51 7.41 7.22
C LEU A 193 -9.37 8.42 7.20
N GLY A 194 -9.26 9.17 6.13
CA GLY A 194 -8.20 10.15 5.91
C GLY A 194 -8.74 11.55 5.71
N VAL A 195 -7.96 12.52 6.14
CA VAL A 195 -8.18 13.95 5.84
C VAL A 195 -6.88 14.52 5.32
N THR A 196 -6.92 15.08 4.13
CA THR A 196 -5.80 15.80 3.51
C THR A 196 -6.14 17.27 3.43
N GLN A 197 -5.29 18.12 3.98
CA GLN A 197 -5.39 19.57 3.93
C GLN A 197 -4.26 20.12 3.09
N PHE A 198 -4.58 20.84 2.01
CA PHE A 198 -3.59 21.60 1.25
C PHE A 198 -3.26 22.88 2.01
N LEU A 199 -1.95 23.19 2.12
CA LEU A 199 -1.44 24.29 2.91
C LEU A 199 -1.31 25.58 2.10
N ASP A 200 -1.36 25.48 0.79
CA ASP A 200 -1.24 26.59 -0.16
C ASP A 200 -2.33 26.53 -1.23
N ARG A 201 -2.63 27.67 -1.85
CA ARG A 201 -3.67 27.76 -2.89
C ARG A 201 -3.30 27.02 -4.18
N SER A 202 -2.03 26.81 -4.42
CA SER A 202 -1.57 26.02 -5.57
C SER A 202 -1.77 24.51 -5.39
N GLY A 203 -2.06 24.05 -4.15
CA GLY A 203 -2.18 22.64 -3.83
C GLY A 203 -0.83 21.91 -3.85
N THR A 204 0.27 22.64 -3.74
CA THR A 204 1.62 22.07 -3.77
C THR A 204 1.94 21.32 -2.48
N TRP A 205 1.74 21.95 -1.33
CA TRP A 205 2.05 21.35 -0.04
C TRP A 205 0.80 20.84 0.65
N PHE A 206 0.89 19.67 1.25
CA PHE A 206 -0.23 19.13 2.01
C PHE A 206 0.22 18.40 3.30
N VAL A 207 -0.71 18.34 4.23
CA VAL A 207 -0.64 17.48 5.41
C VAL A 207 -1.81 16.52 5.35
N ARG A 208 -1.55 15.24 5.63
CA ARG A 208 -2.57 14.21 5.75
C ARG A 208 -2.55 13.58 7.14
N ALA A 209 -3.71 13.48 7.75
CA ALA A 209 -3.95 12.67 8.94
C ALA A 209 -4.84 11.48 8.55
N GLN A 210 -4.61 10.33 9.16
CA GLN A 210 -5.34 9.11 8.87
C GLN A 210 -5.56 8.28 10.13
N ALA A 211 -6.78 7.79 10.30
CA ALA A 211 -7.10 6.72 11.24
C ALA A 211 -7.30 5.41 10.47
N GLU A 212 -6.90 4.31 11.07
CA GLU A 212 -6.98 2.98 10.48
C GLU A 212 -7.51 1.97 11.48
N TYR A 213 -8.39 1.10 11.02
CA TYR A 213 -8.81 -0.10 11.72
C TYR A 213 -8.60 -1.31 10.83
N VAL A 214 -7.86 -2.29 11.32
CA VAL A 214 -7.56 -3.53 10.59
C VAL A 214 -8.22 -4.67 11.34
N PRO A 215 -9.44 -5.10 10.95
CA PRO A 215 -10.15 -6.20 11.61
C PRO A 215 -9.48 -7.55 11.38
N PHE A 216 -8.71 -7.68 10.31
CA PHE A 216 -8.03 -8.91 9.93
C PHE A 216 -6.63 -8.58 9.40
N ALA A 217 -5.61 -9.23 10.01
CA ALA A 217 -4.26 -9.24 9.47
C ALA A 217 -3.63 -10.62 9.67
N ARG A 218 -2.98 -11.13 8.62
CA ARG A 218 -2.28 -12.40 8.62
C ARG A 218 -0.83 -12.19 8.23
N HIS A 219 0.08 -12.58 9.10
CA HIS A 219 1.51 -12.58 8.85
C HIS A 219 1.92 -13.98 8.36
N SER A 220 2.63 -14.03 7.25
CA SER A 220 3.15 -15.27 6.68
C SER A 220 4.64 -15.10 6.39
N PHE A 221 5.46 -15.98 6.93
CA PHE A 221 6.91 -15.97 6.79
C PHE A 221 7.33 -16.95 5.70
N HIS A 222 8.19 -16.52 4.81
CA HIS A 222 8.58 -17.28 3.63
C HIS A 222 10.10 -17.47 3.57
N HIS A 223 10.51 -18.58 2.99
CA HIS A 223 11.90 -18.89 2.63
C HIS A 223 11.90 -19.73 1.36
N ALA A 224 12.68 -19.35 0.36
CA ALA A 224 12.79 -20.04 -0.94
C ALA A 224 11.41 -20.33 -1.60
N GLY A 225 10.46 -19.41 -1.44
CA GLY A 225 9.10 -19.54 -1.98
C GLY A 225 8.14 -20.40 -1.17
N GLU A 226 8.59 -21.03 -0.08
CA GLU A 226 7.75 -21.81 0.82
C GLU A 226 7.31 -21.02 2.05
N THR A 227 6.09 -21.27 2.53
CA THR A 227 5.60 -20.68 3.78
C THR A 227 6.08 -21.50 4.96
N MET A 228 6.97 -20.94 5.76
CA MET A 228 7.57 -21.56 6.94
C MET A 228 6.63 -21.50 8.15
N ALA A 229 5.98 -20.36 8.34
CA ALA A 229 5.03 -20.13 9.43
C ALA A 229 3.98 -19.11 9.01
N SER A 230 2.81 -19.16 9.63
CA SER A 230 1.82 -18.09 9.51
C SER A 230 0.96 -17.99 10.77
N PHE A 231 0.54 -16.77 11.11
CA PHE A 231 -0.39 -16.51 12.20
C PHE A 231 -1.29 -15.31 11.89
N GLU A 232 -2.43 -15.29 12.51
CA GLU A 232 -3.36 -14.16 12.49
C GLU A 232 -3.16 -13.33 13.77
N VAL A 233 -3.33 -12.02 13.66
CA VAL A 233 -3.25 -11.12 14.81
C VAL A 233 -4.63 -10.57 15.14
N ASN A 234 -4.80 -10.14 16.39
CA ASN A 234 -6.00 -9.46 16.84
C ASN A 234 -6.21 -8.14 16.04
N PRO A 235 -7.47 -7.66 15.98
CA PRO A 235 -7.74 -6.38 15.32
C PRO A 235 -6.81 -5.26 15.79
N ILE A 236 -6.35 -4.44 14.84
CA ILE A 236 -5.39 -3.40 15.05
C ILE A 236 -6.08 -2.04 14.87
N TRP A 237 -5.77 -1.09 15.73
CA TRP A 237 -6.08 0.32 15.55
C TRP A 237 -4.77 1.06 15.28
N GLY A 238 -4.79 1.91 14.28
CA GLY A 238 -3.66 2.72 13.89
C GLY A 238 -4.05 4.16 13.64
N ALA A 239 -3.06 5.03 13.75
CA ALA A 239 -3.14 6.41 13.30
C ALA A 239 -1.84 6.76 12.59
N GLY A 240 -1.92 7.62 11.60
CA GLY A 240 -0.76 8.07 10.85
C GLY A 240 -0.91 9.52 10.44
N ALA A 241 0.25 10.14 10.21
CA ALA A 241 0.34 11.46 9.62
C ALA A 241 1.45 11.48 8.58
N ARG A 242 1.28 12.27 7.54
CA ARG A 242 2.32 12.53 6.53
C ARG A 242 2.27 13.97 6.06
N VAL A 243 3.41 14.44 5.61
CA VAL A 243 3.55 15.70 4.88
C VAL A 243 3.98 15.36 3.47
N GLY A 244 3.47 16.07 2.50
CA GLY A 244 3.81 15.82 1.11
C GLY A 244 3.83 17.08 0.26
N ALA A 245 4.38 16.92 -0.94
CA ALA A 245 4.38 17.93 -1.96
C ALA A 245 3.88 17.33 -3.30
N ARG A 246 3.13 18.13 -4.05
CA ARG A 246 2.61 17.79 -5.38
C ARG A 246 3.09 18.84 -6.37
N PHE A 247 3.67 18.39 -7.47
CA PHE A 247 4.25 19.23 -8.52
C PHE A 247 3.60 18.93 -9.87
#